data_08d194a1d6364fd17a7dbd744861117e
#
_entry.id   08d194a1d6364fd17a7dbd744861117e
#
_cell.length_a   1.000
_cell.length_b   1.000
_cell.length_c   1.000
_cell.angle_alpha   90.00
_cell.angle_beta   90.00
_cell.angle_gamma   90.00
#
_symmetry.space_group_name_H-M   'P 1'
#
loop_
_entity.id
_entity.type
_entity.pdbx_description
1 polymer ?
#
loop_
_entity_poly.entity_id
_entity_poly.type
_entity_poly.pdbx_seq_one_letter_code
_entity_poly.pdbx_strand_id
1 'polypeptide(L)'
;KYFFEFISIISLFCIFKLVGLKNASRLGDILGRSIGPFFRSKKITKQNIRTGLGNLNEKEENKIIKSMWSNIGRTFAEYVFLKDFKFNKVNHMKIIGKNFLDLIKKDNKPVIFYSAHFANFELMAMELDKSGIKCAAIYRPLNNYFLNPLMEYLRMKYICPNQIPKG
;
A
#
# COMPACT_ATOMS: atom_id res chain seq x y z
N LYS A 1 1.13 9.95 -22.86
CA LYS A 1 0.44 9.97 -21.57
C LYS A 1 1.25 9.18 -20.53
N TYR A 2 1.42 7.87 -20.63
CA TYR A 2 2.07 7.02 -19.63
C TYR A 2 3.53 7.41 -19.34
N PHE A 3 4.28 7.87 -20.32
CA PHE A 3 5.63 8.36 -20.11
C PHE A 3 5.66 9.61 -19.21
N PHE A 4 4.78 10.59 -19.44
CA PHE A 4 4.70 11.79 -18.59
C PHE A 4 4.24 11.45 -17.18
N GLU A 5 3.26 10.53 -17.02
CA GLU A 5 2.86 10.02 -15.72
C GLU A 5 4.04 9.38 -14.97
N PHE A 6 4.83 8.56 -15.67
CA PHE A 6 6.03 7.92 -15.11
C PHE A 6 7.05 8.97 -14.63
N ILE A 7 7.41 9.94 -15.47
CA ILE A 7 8.35 11.00 -15.09
C ILE A 7 7.85 11.78 -13.88
N SER A 8 6.57 12.15 -13.86
CA SER A 8 5.95 12.85 -12.72
C SER A 8 6.03 12.05 -11.43
N ILE A 9 5.75 10.74 -11.48
CA ILE A 9 5.81 9.86 -10.32
C ILE A 9 7.26 9.69 -9.84
N ILE A 10 8.22 9.50 -10.73
CA ILE A 10 9.64 9.39 -10.36
C ILE A 10 10.13 10.69 -9.72
N SER A 11 9.79 11.84 -10.28
CA SER A 11 10.15 13.14 -9.70
C SER A 11 9.57 13.29 -8.29
N LEU A 12 8.32 12.89 -8.11
CA LEU A 12 7.67 12.92 -6.81
C LEU A 12 8.33 11.93 -5.81
N PHE A 13 8.72 10.75 -6.26
CA PHE A 13 9.47 9.79 -5.45
C PHE A 13 10.83 10.34 -5.02
N CYS A 14 11.54 11.06 -5.88
CA CYS A 14 12.78 11.75 -5.51
C CYS A 14 12.52 12.79 -4.41
N ILE A 15 11.48 13.62 -4.57
CA ILE A 15 11.09 14.60 -3.54
C ILE A 15 10.78 13.91 -2.21
N PHE A 16 9.96 12.86 -2.22
CA PHE A 16 9.63 12.10 -1.01
C PHE A 16 10.88 11.54 -0.33
N LYS A 17 11.83 11.01 -1.11
CA LYS A 17 13.08 10.48 -0.54
C LYS A 17 13.92 11.57 0.11
N LEU A 18 14.00 12.76 -0.49
CA LEU A 18 14.76 13.89 0.02
C LEU A 18 14.18 14.46 1.33
N VAL A 19 12.86 14.57 1.44
CA VAL A 19 12.23 15.16 2.63
C VAL A 19 12.13 14.20 3.82
N GLY A 20 12.44 12.93 3.62
CA GLY A 20 12.39 11.88 4.63
C GLY A 20 10.98 11.36 4.93
N LEU A 21 10.90 10.17 5.53
CA LEU A 21 9.67 9.40 5.71
C LEU A 21 8.50 10.19 6.31
N LYS A 22 8.75 10.89 7.42
CA LYS A 22 7.70 11.62 8.14
C LYS A 22 7.06 12.73 7.30
N ASN A 23 7.91 13.52 6.60
CA ASN A 23 7.43 14.61 5.76
C ASN A 23 6.85 14.07 4.45
N ALA A 24 7.43 13.03 3.86
CA ALA A 24 6.89 12.35 2.69
C ALA A 24 5.48 11.82 2.95
N SER A 25 5.24 11.13 4.08
CA SER A 25 3.91 10.66 4.46
C SER A 25 2.92 11.80 4.65
N ARG A 26 3.33 12.95 5.22
CA ARG A 26 2.48 14.14 5.34
C ARG A 26 2.17 14.77 3.98
N LEU A 27 3.16 14.89 3.11
CA LEU A 27 2.94 15.38 1.74
C LEU A 27 2.02 14.44 0.96
N GLY A 28 2.22 13.13 1.10
CA GLY A 28 1.34 12.11 0.54
C GLY A 28 -0.11 12.25 1.02
N ASP A 29 -0.33 12.52 2.31
CA ASP A 29 -1.64 12.83 2.87
C ASP A 29 -2.30 14.02 2.15
N ILE A 30 -1.57 15.14 2.06
CA ILE A 30 -2.07 16.37 1.43
C ILE A 30 -2.41 16.12 -0.04
N LEU A 31 -1.48 15.52 -0.79
CA LEU A 31 -1.68 15.20 -2.21
C LEU A 31 -2.84 14.22 -2.41
N GLY A 32 -2.91 13.18 -1.60
CA GLY A 32 -4.00 12.21 -1.65
C GLY A 32 -5.37 12.85 -1.48
N ARG A 33 -5.54 13.70 -0.47
CA ARG A 33 -6.81 14.41 -0.22
C ARG A 33 -7.16 15.42 -1.30
N SER A 34 -6.16 16.10 -1.87
CA SER A 34 -6.38 17.17 -2.86
C SER A 34 -6.60 16.64 -4.27
N ILE A 35 -5.79 15.67 -4.69
CA ILE A 35 -5.77 15.18 -6.07
C ILE A 35 -6.55 13.86 -6.21
N GLY A 36 -6.56 13.02 -5.17
CA GLY A 36 -7.20 11.71 -5.18
C GLY A 36 -8.64 11.69 -5.67
N PRO A 37 -9.51 12.62 -5.23
CA PRO A 37 -10.91 12.65 -5.70
C PRO A 37 -11.09 12.77 -7.21
N PHE A 38 -10.09 13.26 -7.95
CA PHE A 38 -10.15 13.36 -9.41
C PHE A 38 -9.90 12.04 -10.13
N PHE A 39 -9.31 11.05 -9.45
CA PHE A 39 -9.01 9.74 -10.04
C PHE A 39 -10.18 8.76 -10.01
N ARG A 40 -11.22 9.02 -9.24
CA ARG A 40 -12.37 8.11 -9.12
C ARG A 40 -13.67 8.88 -8.98
N SER A 41 -14.71 8.37 -9.61
CA SER A 41 -16.07 8.93 -9.50
C SER A 41 -16.53 8.99 -8.03
N LYS A 42 -16.90 10.20 -7.58
CA LYS A 42 -17.47 10.44 -6.26
C LYS A 42 -18.74 9.61 -6.01
N LYS A 43 -19.56 9.42 -7.07
CA LYS A 43 -20.80 8.61 -7.02
C LYS A 43 -20.46 7.14 -6.68
N ILE A 44 -19.50 6.54 -7.39
CA ILE A 44 -19.10 5.14 -7.15
C ILE A 44 -18.48 4.99 -5.75
N THR A 45 -17.66 5.94 -5.33
CA THR A 45 -17.05 5.90 -4.00
C THR A 45 -18.09 5.95 -2.89
N LYS A 46 -19.08 6.87 -2.98
CA LYS A 46 -20.19 6.95 -2.03
C LYS A 46 -21.04 5.68 -2.04
N GLN A 47 -21.34 5.14 -3.20
CA GLN A 47 -22.11 3.89 -3.32
C GLN A 47 -21.40 2.73 -2.62
N ASN A 48 -20.09 2.57 -2.82
CA ASN A 48 -19.30 1.53 -2.15
C ASN A 48 -19.29 1.69 -0.63
N ILE A 49 -19.20 2.93 -0.13
CA ILE A 49 -19.27 3.22 1.31
C ILE A 49 -20.63 2.79 1.87
N ARG A 50 -21.73 3.16 1.20
CA ARG A 50 -23.08 2.79 1.61
C ARG A 50 -23.30 1.28 1.58
N THR A 51 -22.77 0.59 0.58
CA THR A 51 -22.85 -0.87 0.51
C THR A 51 -22.12 -1.55 1.66
N GLY A 52 -20.95 -1.03 2.06
CA GLY A 52 -20.14 -1.65 3.12
C GLY A 52 -20.50 -1.22 4.54
N LEU A 53 -20.95 0.03 4.72
CA LEU A 53 -21.14 0.64 6.05
C LEU A 53 -22.59 1.08 6.31
N GLY A 54 -23.50 0.85 5.36
CA GLY A 54 -24.88 1.30 5.47
C GLY A 54 -25.08 2.79 5.14
N ASN A 55 -26.25 3.30 5.49
CA ASN A 55 -26.59 4.69 5.22
C ASN A 55 -25.95 5.62 6.26
N LEU A 56 -24.95 6.35 5.82
CA LEU A 56 -24.27 7.38 6.59
C LEU A 56 -24.76 8.78 6.16
N ASN A 57 -24.66 9.74 7.05
CA ASN A 57 -24.89 11.13 6.67
C ASN A 57 -23.74 11.67 5.80
N GLU A 58 -23.99 12.77 5.09
CA GLU A 58 -23.00 13.29 4.13
C GLU A 58 -21.68 13.71 4.76
N LYS A 59 -21.69 14.18 6.01
CA LYS A 59 -20.49 14.57 6.75
C LYS A 59 -19.60 13.35 7.05
N GLU A 60 -20.21 12.24 7.44
CA GLU A 60 -19.53 10.97 7.71
C GLU A 60 -18.97 10.38 6.42
N GLU A 61 -19.75 10.31 5.34
CA GLU A 61 -19.27 9.86 4.02
C GLU A 61 -18.04 10.67 3.57
N ASN A 62 -18.12 12.00 3.65
CA ASN A 62 -17.02 12.87 3.24
C ASN A 62 -15.78 12.70 4.14
N LYS A 63 -15.95 12.44 5.43
CA LYS A 63 -14.85 12.14 6.36
C LYS A 63 -14.15 10.83 5.95
N ILE A 64 -14.91 9.79 5.64
CA ILE A 64 -14.37 8.49 5.19
C ILE A 64 -13.62 8.66 3.86
N ILE A 65 -14.20 9.37 2.88
CA ILE A 65 -13.56 9.64 1.59
C ILE A 65 -12.22 10.37 1.77
N LYS A 66 -12.19 11.40 2.60
CA LYS A 66 -10.95 12.14 2.91
C LYS A 66 -9.90 11.23 3.56
N SER A 67 -10.31 10.40 4.51
CA SER A 67 -9.41 9.45 5.20
C SER A 67 -8.89 8.38 4.25
N MET A 68 -9.71 7.87 3.36
CA MET A 68 -9.32 6.92 2.32
C MET A 68 -8.24 7.50 1.41
N TRP A 69 -8.45 8.70 0.87
CA TRP A 69 -7.47 9.35 0.01
C TRP A 69 -6.19 9.75 0.75
N SER A 70 -6.31 10.17 2.01
CA SER A 70 -5.18 10.36 2.91
C SER A 70 -4.32 9.10 3.00
N ASN A 71 -4.94 7.97 3.29
CA ASN A 71 -4.25 6.70 3.44
C ASN A 71 -3.57 6.25 2.14
N ILE A 72 -4.26 6.34 1.02
CA ILE A 72 -3.70 6.02 -0.31
C ILE A 72 -2.48 6.88 -0.60
N GLY A 73 -2.57 8.19 -0.38
CA GLY A 73 -1.47 9.11 -0.60
C GLY A 73 -0.27 8.85 0.30
N ARG A 74 -0.49 8.56 1.59
CA ARG A 74 0.57 8.16 2.52
C ARG A 74 1.26 6.89 2.08
N THR A 75 0.50 5.83 1.80
CA THR A 75 1.04 4.55 1.33
C THR A 75 1.87 4.73 0.06
N PHE A 76 1.39 5.54 -0.88
CA PHE A 76 2.14 5.86 -2.11
C PHE A 76 3.47 6.57 -1.81
N ALA A 77 3.47 7.57 -0.93
CA ALA A 77 4.70 8.28 -0.55
C ALA A 77 5.69 7.37 0.20
N GLU A 78 5.19 6.41 0.94
CA GLU A 78 5.99 5.47 1.72
C GLU A 78 6.69 4.40 0.88
N TYR A 79 6.29 4.20 -0.39
CA TYR A 79 6.94 3.23 -1.29
C TYR A 79 8.45 3.45 -1.45
N VAL A 80 8.92 4.69 -1.44
CA VAL A 80 10.35 4.99 -1.57
C VAL A 80 11.17 4.61 -0.33
N PHE A 81 10.50 4.23 0.76
CA PHE A 81 11.10 3.81 2.03
C PHE A 81 10.95 2.29 2.29
N LEU A 82 10.44 1.50 1.34
CA LEU A 82 10.28 0.06 1.50
C LEU A 82 11.58 -0.64 1.92
N LYS A 83 12.72 -0.19 1.40
CA LYS A 83 14.03 -0.67 1.84
C LYS A 83 14.29 -0.40 3.33
N ASP A 84 13.93 0.79 3.80
CA ASP A 84 14.18 1.19 5.18
C ASP A 84 13.26 0.42 6.14
N PHE A 85 12.03 0.11 5.73
CA PHE A 85 11.11 -0.78 6.42
C PHE A 85 11.62 -2.22 6.47
N LYS A 86 12.07 -2.76 5.33
CA LYS A 86 12.56 -4.13 5.23
C LYS A 86 13.71 -4.40 6.19
N PHE A 87 14.65 -3.46 6.30
CA PHE A 87 15.86 -3.60 7.10
C PHE A 87 15.77 -2.93 8.49
N ASN A 88 14.57 -2.67 8.98
CA ASN A 88 14.28 -2.12 10.32
C ASN A 88 15.04 -0.81 10.64
N LYS A 89 15.37 -0.01 9.63
CA LYS A 89 15.98 1.30 9.84
C LYS A 89 15.02 2.31 10.49
N VAL A 90 13.75 2.00 10.47
CA VAL A 90 12.65 2.79 11.01
C VAL A 90 11.71 1.85 11.78
N ASN A 91 11.48 2.16 13.05
CA ASN A 91 10.64 1.36 13.92
C ASN A 91 9.23 1.99 14.00
N HIS A 92 8.31 1.54 13.13
CA HIS A 92 6.94 2.11 13.05
C HIS A 92 5.87 1.05 12.88
N MET A 93 6.21 -0.22 13.14
CA MET A 93 5.26 -1.31 13.09
C MET A 93 5.38 -2.19 14.34
N LYS A 94 4.23 -2.54 14.89
CA LYS A 94 4.11 -3.51 15.99
C LYS A 94 3.35 -4.73 15.49
N ILE A 95 3.95 -5.90 15.63
CA ILE A 95 3.30 -7.18 15.32
C ILE A 95 2.63 -7.69 16.59
N ILE A 96 1.31 -7.86 16.53
CA ILE A 96 0.52 -8.51 17.57
C ILE A 96 0.18 -9.92 17.10
N GLY A 97 0.33 -10.93 17.95
CA GLY A 97 0.08 -12.32 17.58
C GLY A 97 1.23 -13.00 16.84
N LYS A 98 2.47 -12.60 17.09
CA LYS A 98 3.67 -13.21 16.49
C LYS A 98 3.73 -14.74 16.71
N ASN A 99 3.20 -15.23 17.81
CA ASN A 99 3.08 -16.65 18.10
C ASN A 99 2.30 -17.43 17.04
N PHE A 100 1.33 -16.82 16.36
CA PHE A 100 0.63 -17.47 15.24
C PHE A 100 1.55 -17.71 14.03
N LEU A 101 2.50 -16.82 13.78
CA LEU A 101 3.49 -17.02 12.71
C LEU A 101 4.43 -18.18 13.04
N ASP A 102 4.77 -18.35 14.31
CA ASP A 102 5.60 -19.46 14.79
C ASP A 102 4.85 -20.79 14.70
N LEU A 103 3.55 -20.81 15.00
CA LEU A 103 2.68 -21.97 14.80
C LEU A 103 2.60 -22.39 13.33
N ILE A 104 2.40 -21.42 12.40
CA ILE A 104 2.36 -21.69 10.96
C ILE A 104 3.66 -22.32 10.48
N LYS A 105 4.82 -21.81 10.93
CA LYS A 105 6.11 -22.38 10.58
C LYS A 105 6.30 -23.79 11.12
N LYS A 106 5.86 -24.05 12.34
CA LYS A 106 5.94 -25.36 12.98
C LYS A 106 5.04 -26.39 12.32
N ASP A 107 3.82 -25.99 11.96
CA ASP A 107 2.83 -26.87 11.33
C ASP A 107 3.19 -27.21 9.87
N ASN A 108 3.95 -26.37 9.21
CA ASN A 108 4.47 -26.51 7.84
C ASN A 108 3.38 -26.87 6.80
N LYS A 109 2.14 -26.46 7.03
CA LYS A 109 1.02 -26.66 6.10
C LYS A 109 0.77 -25.42 5.25
N PRO A 110 0.18 -25.56 4.06
CA PRO A 110 -0.26 -24.42 3.27
C PRO A 110 -1.24 -23.56 4.02
N VAL A 111 -1.03 -22.23 4.00
CA VAL A 111 -1.88 -21.24 4.66
C VAL A 111 -2.25 -20.15 3.68
N ILE A 112 -3.50 -19.71 3.70
CA ILE A 112 -3.98 -18.55 2.95
C ILE A 112 -4.08 -17.38 3.92
N PHE A 113 -3.31 -16.31 3.66
CA PHE A 113 -3.42 -15.05 4.37
C PHE A 113 -4.48 -14.18 3.71
N TYR A 114 -5.49 -13.83 4.47
CA TYR A 114 -6.56 -12.95 4.03
C TYR A 114 -6.44 -11.59 4.72
N SER A 115 -6.43 -10.52 3.97
CA SER A 115 -6.28 -9.15 4.47
C SER A 115 -7.05 -8.14 3.63
N ALA A 116 -7.10 -6.91 4.12
CA ALA A 116 -7.68 -5.77 3.42
C ALA A 116 -6.67 -4.62 3.29
N HIS A 117 -7.01 -3.61 2.47
CA HIS A 117 -6.16 -2.45 2.22
C HIS A 117 -6.28 -1.41 3.34
N PHE A 118 -5.85 -1.79 4.56
CA PHE A 118 -5.77 -0.88 5.70
C PHE A 118 -4.36 -0.34 5.87
N ALA A 119 -4.22 0.93 6.19
CA ALA A 119 -2.95 1.62 6.37
C ALA A 119 -1.97 1.29 5.21
N ASN A 120 -0.70 1.05 5.50
CA ASN A 120 0.25 0.54 4.51
C ASN A 120 0.19 -1.00 4.48
N PHE A 121 -0.76 -1.54 3.74
CA PHE A 121 -1.02 -2.98 3.63
C PHE A 121 0.16 -3.78 3.04
N GLU A 122 1.07 -3.15 2.32
CA GLU A 122 2.26 -3.79 1.76
C GLU A 122 3.19 -4.33 2.86
N LEU A 123 3.21 -3.66 4.02
CA LEU A 123 4.07 -4.04 5.14
C LEU A 123 3.68 -5.39 5.76
N MET A 124 2.42 -5.81 5.63
CA MET A 124 2.00 -7.13 6.13
C MET A 124 2.72 -8.26 5.40
N ALA A 125 2.71 -8.24 4.07
CA ALA A 125 3.40 -9.25 3.27
C ALA A 125 4.92 -9.20 3.49
N MET A 126 5.48 -8.00 3.69
CA MET A 126 6.89 -7.82 4.05
C MET A 126 7.22 -8.50 5.38
N GLU A 127 6.38 -8.39 6.40
CA GLU A 127 6.64 -9.01 7.71
C GLU A 127 6.47 -10.53 7.68
N LEU A 128 5.57 -11.06 6.86
CA LEU A 128 5.48 -12.50 6.62
C LEU A 128 6.79 -13.02 6.04
N ASP A 129 7.33 -12.36 5.02
CA ASP A 129 8.61 -12.71 4.41
C ASP A 129 9.78 -12.58 5.39
N LYS A 130 9.86 -11.47 6.15
CA LYS A 130 10.86 -11.27 7.22
C LYS A 130 10.78 -12.33 8.31
N SER A 131 9.60 -12.86 8.57
CA SER A 131 9.39 -13.94 9.53
C SER A 131 9.86 -15.31 9.00
N GLY A 132 10.34 -15.40 7.76
CA GLY A 132 10.78 -16.64 7.13
C GLY A 132 9.64 -17.50 6.58
N ILE A 133 8.42 -16.96 6.47
CA ILE A 133 7.30 -17.63 5.84
C ILE A 133 7.38 -17.37 4.33
N LYS A 134 7.61 -18.44 3.55
CA LYS A 134 7.58 -18.36 2.08
C LYS A 134 6.15 -18.10 1.63
N CYS A 135 5.87 -16.89 1.17
CA CYS A 135 4.55 -16.51 0.66
C CYS A 135 4.61 -16.10 -0.81
N ALA A 136 3.46 -16.13 -1.46
CA ALA A 136 3.22 -15.57 -2.78
C ALA A 136 2.08 -14.55 -2.69
N ALA A 137 2.22 -13.43 -3.37
CA ALA A 137 1.20 -12.39 -3.41
C ALA A 137 0.59 -12.29 -4.80
N ILE A 138 -0.74 -12.39 -4.88
CA ILE A 138 -1.47 -12.15 -6.12
C ILE A 138 -1.63 -10.64 -6.27
N TYR A 139 -1.21 -10.08 -7.38
CA TYR A 139 -1.30 -8.64 -7.63
C TYR A 139 -1.87 -8.35 -9.02
N ARG A 140 -2.42 -7.16 -9.18
CA ARG A 140 -2.82 -6.64 -10.48
C ARG A 140 -1.71 -5.75 -11.04
N PRO A 141 -1.16 -6.05 -12.23
CA PRO A 141 -0.20 -5.19 -12.91
C PRO A 141 -0.78 -3.79 -13.14
N LEU A 142 0.08 -2.77 -13.09
CA LEU A 142 -0.33 -1.41 -13.40
C LEU A 142 -0.53 -1.23 -14.90
N ASN A 143 -1.52 -0.43 -15.27
CA ASN A 143 -1.78 -0.11 -16.68
C ASN A 143 -0.63 0.71 -17.32
N ASN A 144 0.17 1.41 -16.51
CA ASN A 144 1.32 2.16 -16.97
C ASN A 144 2.53 1.24 -17.11
N TYR A 145 2.86 0.86 -18.34
CA TYR A 145 3.93 -0.09 -18.66
C TYR A 145 5.35 0.44 -18.38
N PHE A 146 5.55 1.74 -18.19
CA PHE A 146 6.82 2.29 -17.70
C PHE A 146 6.95 2.17 -16.19
N LEU A 147 5.85 2.34 -15.46
CA LEU A 147 5.85 2.31 -14.00
C LEU A 147 5.76 0.88 -13.44
N ASN A 148 5.05 -0.01 -14.14
CA ASN A 148 4.82 -1.38 -13.67
C ASN A 148 6.10 -2.14 -13.34
N PRO A 149 7.16 -2.15 -14.20
CA PRO A 149 8.40 -2.87 -13.91
C PRO A 149 9.10 -2.36 -12.63
N LEU A 150 9.06 -1.05 -12.39
CA LEU A 150 9.63 -0.48 -11.17
C LEU A 150 8.86 -0.93 -9.92
N MET A 151 7.54 -0.86 -9.97
CA MET A 151 6.70 -1.23 -8.83
C MET A 151 6.81 -2.74 -8.54
N GLU A 152 6.85 -3.56 -9.56
CA GLU A 152 7.05 -5.00 -9.46
C GLU A 152 8.42 -5.33 -8.86
N TYR A 153 9.49 -4.71 -9.35
CA TYR A 153 10.83 -4.83 -8.79
C TYR A 153 10.87 -4.46 -7.29
N LEU A 154 10.24 -3.35 -6.90
CA LEU A 154 10.19 -2.92 -5.51
C LEU A 154 9.45 -3.94 -4.63
N ARG A 155 8.33 -4.48 -5.12
CA ARG A 155 7.55 -5.50 -4.42
C ARG A 155 8.34 -6.81 -4.28
N MET A 156 8.89 -7.33 -5.36
CA MET A 156 9.69 -8.55 -5.33
C MET A 156 10.89 -8.43 -4.40
N LYS A 157 11.55 -7.27 -4.43
CA LYS A 157 12.79 -7.07 -3.64
C LYS A 157 12.53 -6.83 -2.16
N TYR A 158 11.47 -6.11 -1.81
CA TYR A 158 11.29 -5.63 -0.43
C TYR A 158 10.05 -6.16 0.26
N ILE A 159 9.03 -6.60 -0.46
CA ILE A 159 7.74 -7.01 0.13
C ILE A 159 7.61 -8.52 0.12
N CYS A 160 7.47 -9.12 -1.05
CA CYS A 160 7.29 -10.56 -1.22
C CYS A 160 7.94 -10.99 -2.54
N PRO A 161 8.94 -11.91 -2.52
CA PRO A 161 9.68 -12.31 -3.72
C PRO A 161 8.79 -12.95 -4.80
N ASN A 162 7.77 -13.69 -4.40
CA ASN A 162 6.91 -14.41 -5.33
C ASN A 162 5.65 -13.55 -5.62
N GLN A 163 5.69 -12.85 -6.74
CA GLN A 163 4.58 -12.03 -7.24
C GLN A 163 3.86 -12.78 -8.36
N ILE A 164 2.56 -13.03 -8.19
CA ILE A 164 1.73 -13.73 -9.19
C ILE A 164 0.79 -12.70 -9.83
N PRO A 165 1.01 -12.33 -11.10
CA PRO A 165 0.14 -11.38 -11.76
C PRO A 165 -1.25 -12.02 -11.97
N LYS A 166 -2.29 -11.24 -11.71
CA LYS A 166 -3.66 -11.60 -12.06
C LYS A 166 -3.78 -11.62 -13.58
N GLY A 167 -4.15 -12.76 -14.12
CA GLY A 167 -4.46 -12.96 -15.54
C GLY A 167 -5.76 -12.28 -15.97
#